data_fc5c518f27fea4208d0b7f578145fd0e
#
_entry.id   fc5c518f27fea4208d0b7f578145fd0e
#
_cell.length_a   1.000
_cell.length_b   1.000
_cell.length_c   1.000
_cell.angle_alpha   90.00
_cell.angle_beta   90.00
_cell.angle_gamma   90.00
#
_symmetry.space_group_name_H-M   'P 1'
#
loop_
_entity.id
_entity.type
_entity.pdbx_description
1 polymer ?
#
loop_
_entity_poly.entity_id
_entity_poly.type
_entity_poly.pdbx_seq_one_letter_code
_entity_poly.pdbx_strand_id
1 'polypeptide(L)'
;YDYAVVIMKGSFKITPNQPRLVLADEPATIFQGDEHYGDPVETSVRYESDTSLLKRGTDIVVHGHAYAPRNHAVLAQDVSLQVGGLKKTCRVFGDRHWEKSLTEWGYSQPVQFDRLPLLYENAYGGIAAAGPGDQPPAASPGNPLGKGYIGPKAKPTEGLPLPNLEDPRYVIQKWQDRPPLTGFGYISRGWQPRITLAGTYDGQWQKKRHPLLPMDFDDRYFNGAHPDLITPKPLAGGEHVTLTHLSESGVLEFDLPVWHDPVTVFM
;
A
#
# COMPACT_ATOMS: atom_id res chain seq x y z
N TYR A 1 33.11 -1.42 -12.12
CA TYR A 1 33.01 -1.03 -10.71
C TYR A 1 32.23 -2.12 -9.99
N ASP A 2 32.80 -2.69 -8.94
CA ASP A 2 32.11 -3.63 -8.08
C ASP A 2 31.38 -2.85 -6.99
N TYR A 3 30.12 -3.19 -6.75
CA TYR A 3 29.29 -2.58 -5.70
C TYR A 3 29.00 -3.61 -4.64
N ALA A 4 29.13 -3.24 -3.38
CA ALA A 4 28.66 -4.01 -2.25
C ALA A 4 27.42 -3.33 -1.66
N VAL A 5 26.38 -4.11 -1.42
CA VAL A 5 25.16 -3.65 -0.73
C VAL A 5 25.16 -4.24 0.66
N VAL A 6 25.08 -3.39 1.67
CA VAL A 6 24.95 -3.80 3.08
C VAL A 6 23.53 -3.53 3.53
N ILE A 7 22.85 -4.58 4.02
CA ILE A 7 21.48 -4.48 4.53
C ILE A 7 21.55 -4.61 6.05
N MET A 8 21.00 -3.61 6.74
CA MET A 8 20.83 -3.64 8.20
C MET A 8 19.36 -3.55 8.53
N LYS A 9 18.88 -4.42 9.42
CA LYS A 9 17.50 -4.46 9.86
C LYS A 9 17.41 -4.47 11.38
N GLY A 10 16.70 -3.53 11.96
CA GLY A 10 16.41 -3.45 13.39
C GLY A 10 14.89 -3.52 13.63
N SER A 11 14.49 -4.17 14.71
CA SER A 11 13.10 -4.22 15.16
C SER A 11 12.96 -3.46 16.47
N PHE A 12 11.91 -2.67 16.58
CA PHE A 12 11.65 -1.84 17.75
C PHE A 12 10.22 -2.06 18.25
N LYS A 13 10.07 -2.08 19.57
CA LYS A 13 8.76 -2.13 20.23
C LYS A 13 8.23 -0.71 20.39
N ILE A 14 6.98 -0.50 19.98
CA ILE A 14 6.24 0.73 20.25
C ILE A 14 5.41 0.47 21.51
N THR A 15 5.65 1.26 22.56
CA THR A 15 4.89 1.15 23.81
C THR A 15 3.98 2.38 23.91
N PRO A 16 2.67 2.22 24.10
CA PRO A 16 1.76 3.34 24.30
C PRO A 16 2.25 4.27 25.43
N ASN A 17 2.14 5.57 25.22
CA ASN A 17 2.58 6.62 26.16
C ASN A 17 4.09 6.67 26.42
N GLN A 18 4.91 5.98 25.63
CA GLN A 18 6.37 6.11 25.66
C GLN A 18 6.85 6.62 24.30
N PRO A 19 7.41 7.83 24.21
CA PRO A 19 7.84 8.39 22.93
C PRO A 19 9.08 7.70 22.35
N ARG A 20 9.85 7.01 23.20
CA ARG A 20 11.07 6.32 22.77
C ARG A 20 10.79 4.87 22.44
N LEU A 21 11.23 4.47 21.26
CA LEU A 21 11.22 3.10 20.82
C LEU A 21 12.30 2.29 21.57
N VAL A 22 11.96 1.05 21.93
CA VAL A 22 12.89 0.12 22.57
C VAL A 22 13.23 -0.97 21.55
N LEU A 23 14.52 -1.27 21.43
CA LEU A 23 14.99 -2.36 20.58
C LEU A 23 14.30 -3.66 21.00
N ALA A 24 13.78 -4.41 20.04
CA ALA A 24 13.17 -5.71 20.29
C ALA A 24 14.25 -6.74 20.65
N ASP A 25 13.91 -7.70 21.52
CA ASP A 25 14.82 -8.76 21.92
C ASP A 25 15.23 -9.66 20.75
N GLU A 26 14.29 -9.85 19.81
CA GLU A 26 14.50 -10.61 18.58
C GLU A 26 14.34 -9.69 17.38
N PRO A 27 15.38 -9.51 16.55
CA PRO A 27 15.27 -8.74 15.31
C PRO A 27 14.45 -9.52 14.29
N ALA A 28 13.68 -8.81 13.45
CA ALA A 28 13.05 -9.42 12.30
C ALA A 28 14.11 -9.94 11.31
N THR A 29 13.85 -11.08 10.72
CA THR A 29 14.71 -11.67 9.68
C THR A 29 14.76 -10.79 8.43
N ILE A 30 15.86 -10.87 7.69
CA ILE A 30 15.96 -10.24 6.36
C ILE A 30 15.15 -11.09 5.37
N PHE A 31 14.21 -10.48 4.67
CA PHE A 31 13.42 -11.12 3.63
C PHE A 31 14.19 -11.11 2.30
N GLN A 32 14.45 -12.31 1.75
CA GLN A 32 15.08 -12.44 0.44
C GLN A 32 14.09 -12.36 -0.71
N GLY A 33 12.84 -12.67 -0.47
CA GLY A 33 11.72 -12.62 -1.42
C GLY A 33 10.51 -11.94 -0.82
N ASP A 34 9.55 -11.63 -1.68
CA ASP A 34 8.29 -11.04 -1.23
C ASP A 34 7.44 -12.10 -0.51
N GLU A 35 6.92 -11.76 0.65
CA GLU A 35 5.95 -12.56 1.40
C GLU A 35 4.56 -11.93 1.31
N HIS A 36 3.54 -12.77 1.12
CA HIS A 36 2.16 -12.35 1.00
C HIS A 36 1.38 -12.68 2.27
N TYR A 37 0.19 -12.11 2.43
CA TYR A 37 -0.70 -12.46 3.54
C TYR A 37 -1.25 -13.89 3.45
N GLY A 38 -1.24 -14.48 2.26
CA GLY A 38 -1.68 -15.83 1.95
C GLY A 38 -1.18 -16.26 0.58
N ASP A 39 -2.04 -16.81 -0.27
CA ASP A 39 -1.68 -17.16 -1.65
C ASP A 39 -1.25 -15.91 -2.42
N PRO A 40 -0.08 -15.90 -3.07
CA PRO A 40 0.43 -14.74 -3.81
C PRO A 40 -0.47 -14.27 -4.97
N VAL A 41 -1.32 -15.13 -5.50
CA VAL A 41 -2.27 -14.80 -6.55
C VAL A 41 -3.51 -14.09 -6.02
N GLU A 42 -3.87 -14.34 -4.75
CA GLU A 42 -5.11 -13.89 -4.13
C GLU A 42 -4.91 -12.84 -3.05
N THR A 43 -3.68 -12.63 -2.57
CA THR A 43 -3.40 -11.72 -1.46
C THR A 43 -2.28 -10.75 -1.76
N SER A 44 -2.39 -9.55 -1.18
CA SER A 44 -1.38 -8.50 -1.30
C SER A 44 -0.08 -8.86 -0.57
N VAL A 45 1.01 -8.16 -0.95
CA VAL A 45 2.32 -8.31 -0.34
C VAL A 45 2.26 -7.82 1.11
N ARG A 46 2.70 -8.67 2.02
CA ARG A 46 2.86 -8.36 3.44
C ARG A 46 4.25 -7.79 3.73
N TYR A 47 5.29 -8.48 3.27
CA TYR A 47 6.66 -8.02 3.39
C TYR A 47 7.33 -8.11 2.02
N GLU A 48 7.89 -7.02 1.57
CA GLU A 48 8.69 -7.02 0.36
C GLU A 48 10.11 -7.49 0.67
N SER A 49 10.79 -8.06 -0.33
CA SER A 49 12.21 -8.37 -0.23
C SER A 49 13.01 -7.16 0.24
N ASP A 50 13.84 -7.35 1.26
CA ASP A 50 14.74 -6.30 1.74
C ASP A 50 15.90 -6.04 0.74
N THR A 51 16.06 -6.91 -0.28
CA THR A 51 17.11 -6.76 -1.29
C THR A 51 16.72 -5.77 -2.37
N SER A 52 17.45 -4.67 -2.47
CA SER A 52 17.34 -3.72 -3.56
C SER A 52 18.71 -3.16 -3.90
N LEU A 53 18.96 -2.89 -5.20
CA LEU A 53 20.24 -2.31 -5.63
C LEU A 53 20.39 -0.85 -5.20
N LEU A 54 19.29 -0.11 -5.25
CA LEU A 54 19.28 1.32 -4.93
C LEU A 54 17.87 1.76 -4.53
N LYS A 55 17.75 2.45 -3.38
CA LYS A 55 16.56 3.20 -3.01
C LYS A 55 16.96 4.66 -2.77
N ARG A 56 16.32 5.59 -3.47
CA ARG A 56 16.60 7.03 -3.32
C ARG A 56 15.90 7.65 -2.12
N GLY A 57 14.77 7.09 -1.73
CA GLY A 57 13.95 7.56 -0.62
C GLY A 57 13.54 6.40 0.28
N THR A 58 12.99 6.72 1.43
CA THR A 58 12.47 5.74 2.38
C THR A 58 11.02 5.41 2.03
N ASP A 59 10.72 4.11 1.94
CA ASP A 59 9.36 3.60 1.92
C ASP A 59 8.81 3.58 3.36
N ILE A 60 7.63 4.16 3.54
CA ILE A 60 6.90 4.11 4.80
C ILE A 60 5.68 3.22 4.60
N VAL A 61 5.60 2.13 5.34
CA VAL A 61 4.55 1.12 5.19
C VAL A 61 3.93 0.82 6.55
N VAL A 62 2.62 0.68 6.59
CA VAL A 62 1.88 0.27 7.79
C VAL A 62 1.02 -0.95 7.48
N HIS A 63 1.24 -2.00 8.26
CA HIS A 63 0.39 -3.18 8.29
C HIS A 63 -0.48 -3.12 9.52
N GLY A 64 -1.79 -3.03 9.34
CA GLY A 64 -2.68 -2.84 10.48
C GLY A 64 -4.14 -2.74 10.09
N HIS A 65 -4.88 -2.11 10.98
CA HIS A 65 -6.32 -1.92 10.85
C HIS A 65 -6.69 -0.47 11.11
N ALA A 66 -7.80 -0.04 10.55
CA ALA A 66 -8.55 1.11 11.04
C ALA A 66 -9.31 0.70 12.30
N TYR A 67 -9.29 1.53 13.31
CA TYR A 67 -10.01 1.34 14.57
C TYR A 67 -11.03 2.45 14.77
N ALA A 68 -12.25 2.07 15.09
CA ALA A 68 -13.30 3.01 15.46
C ALA A 68 -12.95 3.73 16.78
N PRO A 69 -13.35 5.00 16.96
CA PRO A 69 -13.07 5.74 18.18
C PRO A 69 -13.71 5.08 19.41
N ARG A 70 -12.91 4.82 20.45
CA ARG A 70 -13.40 4.29 21.75
C ARG A 70 -14.30 3.04 21.62
N ASN A 71 -14.02 2.18 20.65
CA ASN A 71 -14.80 0.97 20.36
C ASN A 71 -16.29 1.23 20.07
N HIS A 72 -16.63 2.41 19.56
CA HIS A 72 -17.95 2.70 19.04
C HIS A 72 -17.95 2.48 17.53
N ALA A 73 -18.68 1.47 17.06
CA ALA A 73 -18.83 1.17 15.64
C ALA A 73 -19.22 2.42 14.83
N VAL A 74 -18.54 2.64 13.72
CA VAL A 74 -18.73 3.80 12.85
C VAL A 74 -19.04 3.38 11.43
N LEU A 75 -19.75 4.20 10.66
CA LEU A 75 -20.00 3.97 9.24
C LEU A 75 -18.78 4.30 8.38
N ALA A 76 -18.02 5.30 8.81
CA ALA A 76 -16.79 5.74 8.16
C ALA A 76 -15.84 6.39 9.18
N GLN A 77 -14.52 6.26 8.90
CA GLN A 77 -13.47 6.82 9.74
C GLN A 77 -12.28 7.25 8.90
N ASP A 78 -11.77 8.44 9.12
CA ASP A 78 -10.49 8.83 8.56
C ASP A 78 -9.35 8.28 9.43
N VAL A 79 -8.40 7.63 8.79
CA VAL A 79 -7.16 7.16 9.41
C VAL A 79 -5.97 7.87 8.78
N SER A 80 -4.97 8.21 9.57
CA SER A 80 -3.80 8.89 9.02
C SER A 80 -2.49 8.43 9.64
N LEU A 81 -1.47 8.47 8.81
CA LEU A 81 -0.06 8.31 9.15
C LEU A 81 0.66 9.62 8.85
N GLN A 82 1.45 10.09 9.80
CA GLN A 82 2.36 11.20 9.62
C GLN A 82 3.76 10.80 10.08
N VAL A 83 4.79 11.11 9.27
CA VAL A 83 6.20 10.93 9.60
C VAL A 83 6.93 12.22 9.23
N GLY A 84 7.35 12.96 10.24
CA GLY A 84 7.89 14.30 10.02
C GLY A 84 6.95 15.18 9.21
N GLY A 85 7.40 15.66 8.06
CA GLY A 85 6.59 16.51 7.15
C GLY A 85 5.68 15.75 6.19
N LEU A 86 5.77 14.42 6.12
CA LEU A 86 4.96 13.60 5.22
C LEU A 86 3.70 13.15 5.94
N LYS A 87 2.53 13.31 5.31
CA LYS A 87 1.24 12.86 5.85
C LYS A 87 0.39 12.21 4.77
N LYS A 88 -0.19 11.06 5.09
CA LYS A 88 -1.21 10.39 4.28
C LYS A 88 -2.46 10.10 5.10
N THR A 89 -3.62 10.36 4.51
CA THR A 89 -4.93 10.04 5.09
C THR A 89 -5.67 9.10 4.14
N CYS A 90 -6.32 8.09 4.69
CA CYS A 90 -7.32 7.28 4.00
C CYS A 90 -8.66 7.43 4.72
N ARG A 91 -9.73 7.53 3.95
CA ARG A 91 -11.10 7.38 4.45
C ARG A 91 -11.49 5.92 4.36
N VAL A 92 -11.87 5.36 5.49
CA VAL A 92 -12.29 3.98 5.62
C VAL A 92 -13.81 3.94 5.81
N PHE A 93 -14.47 3.20 4.95
CA PHE A 93 -15.92 2.96 5.02
C PHE A 93 -16.17 1.51 5.43
N GLY A 94 -17.25 1.26 6.14
CA GLY A 94 -17.78 -0.10 6.24
C GLY A 94 -18.25 -0.62 4.89
N ASP A 95 -18.67 -1.87 4.83
CA ASP A 95 -19.09 -2.50 3.58
C ASP A 95 -20.29 -1.77 2.98
N ARG A 96 -20.22 -1.52 1.68
CA ARG A 96 -21.27 -0.91 0.86
C ARG A 96 -21.21 -1.49 -0.55
N HIS A 97 -22.32 -1.38 -1.26
CA HIS A 97 -22.46 -1.93 -2.60
C HIS A 97 -23.30 -1.03 -3.49
N TRP A 98 -23.17 -1.19 -4.79
CA TRP A 98 -23.98 -0.48 -5.75
C TRP A 98 -25.43 -0.99 -5.73
N GLU A 99 -26.38 -0.04 -5.70
CA GLU A 99 -27.81 -0.26 -5.76
C GLU A 99 -28.40 0.45 -6.97
N LYS A 100 -29.33 -0.20 -7.64
CA LYS A 100 -30.04 0.40 -8.76
C LYS A 100 -31.43 0.89 -8.33
N SER A 101 -31.64 2.19 -8.37
CA SER A 101 -32.98 2.78 -8.34
C SER A 101 -33.64 2.66 -9.72
N LEU A 102 -34.90 3.09 -9.83
CA LEU A 102 -35.64 3.03 -11.10
C LEU A 102 -34.92 3.68 -12.29
N THR A 103 -34.16 4.74 -12.06
CA THR A 103 -33.49 5.52 -13.11
C THR A 103 -32.00 5.71 -12.90
N GLU A 104 -31.51 5.57 -11.66
CA GLU A 104 -30.15 5.95 -11.32
C GLU A 104 -29.42 4.89 -10.49
N TRP A 105 -28.09 4.92 -10.57
CA TRP A 105 -27.22 4.15 -9.71
C TRP A 105 -26.86 4.96 -8.47
N GLY A 106 -27.11 4.39 -7.29
CA GLY A 106 -26.66 4.83 -6.01
C GLY A 106 -25.86 3.74 -5.31
N TYR A 107 -25.56 3.93 -4.05
CA TYR A 107 -24.91 2.90 -3.22
C TYR A 107 -25.58 2.84 -1.84
N SER A 108 -25.50 1.68 -1.22
CA SER A 108 -26.05 1.42 0.10
C SER A 108 -25.40 2.28 1.17
N GLN A 109 -26.07 2.45 2.29
CA GLN A 109 -25.41 2.96 3.50
C GLN A 109 -24.28 1.99 3.90
N PRO A 110 -23.13 2.52 4.35
CA PRO A 110 -22.08 1.66 4.90
C PRO A 110 -22.57 0.86 6.11
N VAL A 111 -22.10 -0.38 6.23
CA VAL A 111 -22.28 -1.16 7.46
C VAL A 111 -21.36 -0.61 8.55
N GLN A 112 -21.81 -0.55 9.78
CA GLN A 112 -20.95 -0.13 10.88
C GLN A 112 -19.79 -1.12 11.09
N PHE A 113 -18.61 -0.61 11.46
CA PHE A 113 -17.45 -1.42 11.80
C PHE A 113 -16.74 -0.87 13.06
N ASP A 114 -16.14 -1.76 13.83
CA ASP A 114 -15.26 -1.42 14.95
C ASP A 114 -13.80 -1.45 14.52
N ARG A 115 -13.47 -2.39 13.63
CA ARG A 115 -12.13 -2.63 13.11
C ARG A 115 -12.21 -3.10 11.66
N LEU A 116 -11.30 -2.58 10.81
CA LEU A 116 -11.25 -2.96 9.39
C LEU A 116 -9.79 -3.06 8.92
N PRO A 117 -9.37 -4.18 8.27
CA PRO A 117 -7.99 -4.34 7.82
C PRO A 117 -7.67 -3.39 6.66
N LEU A 118 -6.48 -2.79 6.70
CA LEU A 118 -5.97 -1.84 5.71
C LEU A 118 -5.21 -2.56 4.60
N LEU A 119 -5.85 -3.56 3.99
CA LEU A 119 -5.30 -4.35 2.89
C LEU A 119 -5.74 -3.79 1.55
N TYR A 120 -4.93 -3.99 0.51
CA TYR A 120 -5.29 -3.56 -0.85
C TYR A 120 -6.50 -4.30 -1.42
N GLU A 121 -6.83 -5.47 -0.91
CA GLU A 121 -8.08 -6.19 -1.20
C GLU A 121 -9.33 -5.38 -0.83
N ASN A 122 -9.21 -4.45 0.11
CA ASN A 122 -10.25 -3.52 0.52
C ASN A 122 -10.20 -2.16 -0.20
N ALA A 123 -9.20 -1.93 -1.04
CA ALA A 123 -9.05 -0.71 -1.83
C ALA A 123 -9.70 -0.87 -3.22
N TYR A 124 -9.84 0.27 -3.92
CA TYR A 124 -10.36 0.27 -5.28
C TYR A 124 -9.51 -0.59 -6.21
N GLY A 125 -10.17 -1.47 -6.95
CA GLY A 125 -9.51 -2.40 -7.86
C GLY A 125 -10.36 -3.65 -8.08
N GLY A 126 -9.67 -4.76 -8.37
CA GLY A 126 -10.30 -6.06 -8.63
C GLY A 126 -10.42 -6.38 -10.10
N ILE A 127 -11.25 -7.37 -10.39
CA ILE A 127 -11.51 -7.88 -11.73
C ILE A 127 -12.94 -7.56 -12.10
N ALA A 128 -13.13 -6.78 -13.16
CA ALA A 128 -14.47 -6.53 -13.72
C ALA A 128 -15.03 -7.82 -14.32
N ALA A 129 -16.35 -7.97 -14.25
CA ALA A 129 -17.05 -9.05 -14.91
C ALA A 129 -16.73 -9.06 -16.42
N ALA A 130 -16.86 -10.24 -17.05
CA ALA A 130 -16.71 -10.40 -18.49
C ALA A 130 -17.60 -9.38 -19.25
N GLY A 131 -17.01 -8.75 -20.24
CA GLY A 131 -17.72 -7.80 -21.09
C GLY A 131 -18.69 -8.49 -22.06
N PRO A 132 -19.52 -7.73 -22.79
CA PRO A 132 -20.38 -8.28 -23.84
C PRO A 132 -19.53 -8.97 -24.92
N GLY A 133 -19.99 -10.15 -25.40
CA GLY A 133 -19.40 -10.84 -26.56
C GLY A 133 -18.03 -11.47 -26.25
N ASP A 134 -17.98 -12.39 -25.29
CA ASP A 134 -16.78 -13.22 -24.96
C ASP A 134 -15.48 -12.44 -24.64
N GLN A 135 -15.60 -11.16 -24.31
CA GLN A 135 -14.43 -10.41 -23.84
C GLN A 135 -14.00 -10.94 -22.45
N PRO A 136 -12.72 -11.28 -22.27
CA PRO A 136 -12.24 -11.76 -20.99
C PRO A 136 -12.44 -10.71 -19.89
N PRO A 137 -12.57 -11.13 -18.62
CA PRO A 137 -12.59 -10.22 -17.48
C PRO A 137 -11.38 -9.29 -17.51
N ALA A 138 -11.61 -8.00 -17.26
CA ALA A 138 -10.54 -7.01 -17.22
C ALA A 138 -10.12 -6.78 -15.77
N ALA A 139 -8.84 -6.96 -15.47
CA ALA A 139 -8.28 -6.63 -14.17
C ALA A 139 -7.90 -5.15 -14.09
N SER A 140 -8.08 -4.55 -12.91
CA SER A 140 -7.52 -3.24 -12.59
C SER A 140 -6.00 -3.30 -12.61
N PRO A 141 -5.31 -2.53 -13.45
CA PRO A 141 -3.86 -2.65 -13.58
C PRO A 141 -3.10 -2.15 -12.35
N GLY A 142 -3.72 -1.30 -11.54
CA GLY A 142 -3.12 -0.78 -10.31
C GLY A 142 -3.39 -1.63 -9.06
N ASN A 143 -4.45 -2.45 -9.08
CA ASN A 143 -4.82 -3.32 -7.97
C ASN A 143 -5.78 -4.42 -8.45
N PRO A 144 -5.28 -5.52 -8.99
CA PRO A 144 -6.13 -6.62 -9.44
C PRO A 144 -6.82 -7.39 -8.31
N LEU A 145 -6.38 -7.22 -7.06
CA LEU A 145 -6.92 -7.90 -5.87
C LEU A 145 -8.03 -7.11 -5.17
N GLY A 146 -8.20 -5.84 -5.52
CA GLY A 146 -9.15 -4.96 -4.88
C GLY A 146 -10.61 -5.25 -5.19
N LYS A 147 -11.48 -4.30 -4.87
CA LYS A 147 -12.91 -4.40 -5.15
C LYS A 147 -13.47 -3.11 -5.76
N GLY A 148 -14.61 -3.24 -6.41
CA GLY A 148 -15.33 -2.09 -6.98
C GLY A 148 -14.89 -1.69 -8.39
N TYR A 149 -13.96 -2.39 -9.02
CA TYR A 149 -13.54 -2.08 -10.37
C TYR A 149 -14.64 -2.39 -11.39
N ILE A 150 -15.01 -1.37 -12.13
CA ILE A 150 -15.94 -1.45 -13.24
C ILE A 150 -15.14 -1.23 -14.52
N GLY A 151 -15.14 -2.19 -15.42
CA GLY A 151 -14.41 -2.12 -16.69
C GLY A 151 -14.74 -0.84 -17.49
N PRO A 152 -13.86 -0.42 -18.41
CA PRO A 152 -13.96 0.89 -19.08
C PRO A 152 -15.29 1.14 -19.83
N LYS A 153 -15.94 0.09 -20.31
CA LYS A 153 -17.19 0.14 -21.09
C LYS A 153 -18.37 -0.52 -20.37
N ALA A 154 -18.18 -0.93 -19.10
CA ALA A 154 -19.19 -1.61 -18.31
C ALA A 154 -19.95 -0.63 -17.39
N LYS A 155 -21.12 -1.05 -16.96
CA LYS A 155 -21.88 -0.44 -15.88
C LYS A 155 -21.76 -1.32 -14.63
N PRO A 156 -22.01 -0.78 -13.43
CA PRO A 156 -22.05 -1.63 -12.24
C PRO A 156 -23.16 -2.67 -12.35
N THR A 157 -23.02 -3.74 -11.61
CA THR A 157 -24.10 -4.68 -11.33
C THR A 157 -24.65 -4.40 -9.93
N GLU A 158 -25.92 -4.68 -9.73
CA GLU A 158 -26.53 -4.57 -8.40
C GLU A 158 -25.81 -5.50 -7.41
N GLY A 159 -25.49 -5.00 -6.24
CA GLY A 159 -24.73 -5.75 -5.24
C GLY A 159 -23.21 -5.73 -5.45
N LEU A 160 -22.68 -5.13 -6.53
CA LEU A 160 -21.24 -5.00 -6.70
C LEU A 160 -20.65 -4.21 -5.52
N PRO A 161 -19.69 -4.79 -4.76
CA PRO A 161 -19.12 -4.10 -3.61
C PRO A 161 -18.33 -2.85 -4.01
N LEU A 162 -18.38 -1.81 -3.19
CA LEU A 162 -17.49 -0.67 -3.26
C LEU A 162 -16.25 -0.91 -2.39
N PRO A 163 -15.13 -0.21 -2.69
CA PRO A 163 -13.95 -0.26 -1.83
C PRO A 163 -14.26 0.30 -0.44
N ASN A 164 -13.60 -0.27 0.57
CA ASN A 164 -13.61 0.28 1.93
C ASN A 164 -12.59 1.41 2.09
N LEU A 165 -11.46 1.34 1.37
CA LEU A 165 -10.38 2.31 1.45
C LEU A 165 -10.46 3.27 0.27
N GLU A 166 -10.65 4.57 0.57
CA GLU A 166 -10.67 5.63 -0.44
C GLU A 166 -9.76 6.79 -0.02
N ASP A 167 -9.21 7.47 -1.01
CA ASP A 167 -8.53 8.74 -0.77
C ASP A 167 -9.58 9.81 -0.51
N PRO A 168 -9.53 10.57 0.60
CA PRO A 168 -10.51 11.61 0.89
C PRO A 168 -10.65 12.67 -0.20
N ARG A 169 -9.63 12.82 -1.06
CA ARG A 169 -9.65 13.74 -2.21
C ARG A 169 -10.45 13.20 -3.40
N TYR A 170 -10.70 11.88 -3.45
CA TYR A 170 -11.28 11.17 -4.60
C TYR A 170 -12.33 10.14 -4.19
N VAL A 171 -13.17 10.49 -3.23
CA VAL A 171 -14.26 9.61 -2.76
C VAL A 171 -15.24 9.33 -3.90
N ILE A 172 -15.62 8.06 -4.07
CA ILE A 172 -16.57 7.63 -5.10
C ILE A 172 -17.95 8.25 -4.81
N GLN A 173 -18.46 9.01 -5.76
CA GLN A 173 -19.80 9.61 -5.72
C GLN A 173 -20.73 9.03 -6.78
N LYS A 174 -20.20 8.61 -7.92
CA LYS A 174 -20.94 8.05 -9.04
C LYS A 174 -20.18 6.87 -9.65
N TRP A 175 -20.90 6.01 -10.32
CA TRP A 175 -20.33 4.76 -10.84
C TRP A 175 -19.26 4.95 -11.94
N GLN A 176 -19.18 6.13 -12.54
CA GLN A 176 -18.12 6.48 -13.50
C GLN A 176 -16.79 6.83 -12.84
N ASP A 177 -16.78 7.10 -11.55
CA ASP A 177 -15.56 7.49 -10.85
C ASP A 177 -14.55 6.34 -10.85
N ARG A 178 -13.30 6.70 -11.04
CA ARG A 178 -12.16 5.79 -11.07
C ARG A 178 -11.07 6.35 -10.15
N PRO A 179 -11.26 6.20 -8.82
CA PRO A 179 -10.30 6.74 -7.87
C PRO A 179 -8.93 6.07 -8.04
N PRO A 180 -7.85 6.77 -7.71
CA PRO A 180 -6.53 6.16 -7.65
C PRO A 180 -6.48 5.10 -6.54
N LEU A 181 -5.54 4.16 -6.68
CA LEU A 181 -5.22 3.24 -5.60
C LEU A 181 -4.82 4.02 -4.35
N THR A 182 -5.34 3.62 -3.20
CA THR A 182 -4.92 4.16 -1.91
C THR A 182 -4.75 3.06 -0.88
N GLY A 183 -3.84 3.27 0.07
CA GLY A 183 -3.52 2.28 1.11
C GLY A 183 -2.21 2.63 1.79
N PHE A 184 -1.79 1.79 2.73
CA PHE A 184 -0.58 1.94 3.52
C PHE A 184 0.40 0.77 3.36
N GLY A 185 0.01 -0.27 2.61
CA GLY A 185 0.83 -1.46 2.36
C GLY A 185 1.77 -1.31 1.16
N TYR A 186 2.40 -2.41 0.79
CA TYR A 186 3.25 -2.48 -0.41
C TYR A 186 2.40 -2.63 -1.67
N ILE A 187 2.67 -1.80 -2.68
CA ILE A 187 2.18 -1.97 -4.04
C ILE A 187 3.01 -3.08 -4.69
N SER A 188 2.38 -4.15 -5.13
CA SER A 188 3.09 -5.27 -5.76
C SER A 188 3.91 -4.81 -6.98
N ARG A 189 5.06 -5.46 -7.21
CA ARG A 189 5.96 -5.20 -8.34
C ARG A 189 5.31 -5.39 -9.71
N GLY A 190 4.29 -6.24 -9.77
CA GLY A 190 3.51 -6.50 -10.99
C GLY A 190 2.37 -5.52 -11.23
N TRP A 191 2.12 -4.57 -10.35
CA TRP A 191 1.02 -3.60 -10.47
C TRP A 191 1.51 -2.25 -10.99
N GLN A 192 0.61 -1.51 -11.63
CA GLN A 192 0.90 -0.12 -11.95
C GLN A 192 0.88 0.76 -10.69
N PRO A 193 1.74 1.80 -10.59
CA PRO A 193 2.68 2.21 -11.64
C PRO A 193 4.01 1.44 -11.66
N ARG A 194 4.30 0.59 -10.67
CA ARG A 194 5.63 -0.03 -10.50
C ARG A 194 6.08 -0.85 -11.71
N ILE A 195 5.22 -1.68 -12.27
CA ILE A 195 5.57 -2.52 -13.41
C ILE A 195 6.11 -1.72 -14.60
N THR A 196 5.62 -0.49 -14.79
CA THR A 196 6.07 0.38 -15.89
C THR A 196 7.49 0.93 -15.70
N LEU A 197 8.03 0.81 -14.48
CA LEU A 197 9.39 1.24 -14.12
C LEU A 197 10.42 0.11 -14.27
N ALA A 198 9.96 -1.12 -14.50
CA ALA A 198 10.85 -2.29 -14.61
C ALA A 198 11.76 -2.27 -15.85
N GLY A 199 11.46 -1.41 -16.83
CA GLY A 199 12.16 -1.38 -18.11
C GLY A 199 11.76 -2.50 -19.06
N THR A 200 12.38 -2.53 -20.24
CA THR A 200 12.02 -3.40 -21.34
C THR A 200 12.95 -4.62 -21.42
N TYR A 201 12.41 -5.82 -21.16
CA TYR A 201 13.10 -7.11 -21.23
C TYR A 201 12.78 -7.82 -22.54
N ASP A 202 13.31 -7.30 -23.65
CA ASP A 202 13.12 -7.84 -24.99
C ASP A 202 14.32 -8.63 -25.51
N GLY A 203 14.26 -9.09 -26.77
CA GLY A 203 15.36 -9.80 -27.41
C GLY A 203 16.63 -8.94 -27.61
N GLN A 204 16.53 -7.61 -27.61
CA GLN A 204 17.68 -6.72 -27.66
C GLN A 204 18.38 -6.66 -26.30
N TRP A 205 17.59 -6.49 -25.22
CA TRP A 205 18.12 -6.59 -23.87
C TRP A 205 18.84 -7.92 -23.66
N GLN A 206 18.21 -9.04 -24.02
CA GLN A 206 18.80 -10.37 -23.86
C GLN A 206 20.14 -10.52 -24.57
N LYS A 207 20.30 -9.98 -25.78
CA LYS A 207 21.51 -10.11 -26.58
C LYS A 207 22.64 -9.15 -26.18
N LYS A 208 22.29 -7.96 -25.71
CA LYS A 208 23.26 -6.87 -25.57
C LYS A 208 23.46 -6.38 -24.14
N ARG A 209 22.52 -6.67 -23.24
CA ARG A 209 22.51 -6.07 -21.91
C ARG A 209 22.54 -7.10 -20.78
N HIS A 210 21.88 -8.27 -20.96
CA HIS A 210 21.85 -9.32 -19.94
C HIS A 210 23.26 -9.65 -19.42
N PRO A 211 23.50 -9.79 -18.08
CA PRO A 211 22.49 -9.83 -16.99
C PRO A 211 22.16 -8.48 -16.34
N LEU A 212 22.63 -7.38 -16.90
CA LEU A 212 22.36 -6.03 -16.32
C LEU A 212 20.90 -5.62 -16.53
N LEU A 213 20.43 -4.68 -15.70
CA LEU A 213 19.09 -4.12 -15.85
C LEU A 213 18.90 -3.44 -17.22
N PRO A 214 17.67 -3.37 -17.79
CA PRO A 214 17.38 -2.64 -19.00
C PRO A 214 17.88 -1.19 -18.97
N MET A 215 18.13 -0.62 -20.13
CA MET A 215 18.60 0.78 -20.23
C MET A 215 17.53 1.79 -19.77
N ASP A 216 16.27 1.45 -19.92
CA ASP A 216 15.10 2.22 -19.55
C ASP A 216 14.54 1.82 -18.16
N PHE A 217 15.29 1.05 -17.38
CA PHE A 217 14.96 0.74 -15.99
C PHE A 217 15.00 2.02 -15.14
N ASP A 218 13.96 2.24 -14.35
CA ASP A 218 13.87 3.35 -13.39
C ASP A 218 14.01 2.81 -11.96
N ASP A 219 14.96 3.34 -11.19
CA ASP A 219 15.25 2.88 -9.83
C ASP A 219 14.11 3.08 -8.83
N ARG A 220 13.12 3.94 -9.14
CA ARG A 220 11.87 4.07 -8.38
C ARG A 220 11.09 2.75 -8.32
N TYR A 221 11.36 1.80 -9.21
CA TYR A 221 10.84 0.44 -9.14
C TYR A 221 11.12 -0.24 -7.80
N PHE A 222 12.22 0.08 -7.15
CA PHE A 222 12.58 -0.48 -5.83
C PHE A 222 11.78 0.11 -4.66
N ASN A 223 11.06 1.21 -4.87
CA ASN A 223 10.18 1.76 -3.86
C ASN A 223 8.81 1.07 -3.93
N GLY A 224 8.44 0.36 -2.87
CA GLY A 224 7.21 -0.44 -2.80
C GLY A 224 6.04 0.24 -2.12
N ALA A 225 6.27 1.29 -1.35
CA ALA A 225 5.21 2.03 -0.70
C ALA A 225 4.33 2.81 -1.70
N HIS A 226 3.16 3.23 -1.23
CA HIS A 226 2.34 4.18 -1.98
C HIS A 226 3.14 5.47 -2.27
N PRO A 227 3.01 6.11 -3.45
CA PRO A 227 3.78 7.32 -3.79
C PRO A 227 3.74 8.44 -2.74
N ASP A 228 2.59 8.66 -2.08
CA ASP A 228 2.46 9.63 -0.96
C ASP A 228 3.22 9.19 0.31
N LEU A 229 3.77 7.98 0.36
CA LEU A 229 4.50 7.39 1.48
C LEU A 229 5.96 7.08 1.14
N ILE A 230 6.46 7.66 0.07
CA ILE A 230 7.87 7.60 -0.31
C ILE A 230 8.49 8.97 -0.06
N THR A 231 9.51 9.02 0.78
CA THR A 231 10.22 10.28 1.02
C THR A 231 11.15 10.61 -0.14
N PRO A 232 11.37 11.90 -0.45
CA PRO A 232 12.25 12.29 -1.55
C PRO A 232 13.75 12.02 -1.24
N LYS A 233 14.09 11.79 0.02
CA LYS A 233 15.42 11.45 0.52
C LYS A 233 15.28 10.44 1.65
N PRO A 234 16.31 9.63 1.95
CA PRO A 234 16.31 8.77 3.12
C PRO A 234 16.01 9.56 4.40
N LEU A 235 15.24 8.96 5.30
CA LEU A 235 15.03 9.50 6.64
C LEU A 235 16.34 9.47 7.43
N ALA A 236 16.56 10.47 8.26
CA ALA A 236 17.77 10.61 9.07
C ALA A 236 17.64 9.95 10.46
N GLY A 237 16.42 9.63 10.87
CA GLY A 237 16.08 9.24 12.23
C GLY A 237 15.70 10.44 13.10
N GLY A 238 14.92 10.18 14.15
CA GLY A 238 14.38 11.21 15.03
C GLY A 238 13.12 11.91 14.50
N GLU A 239 12.62 11.51 13.33
CA GLU A 239 11.35 12.04 12.83
C GLU A 239 10.20 11.61 13.73
N HIS A 240 9.34 12.56 14.08
CA HIS A 240 8.14 12.30 14.85
C HIS A 240 7.10 11.55 13.99
N VAL A 241 6.54 10.49 14.54
CA VAL A 241 5.50 9.67 13.91
C VAL A 241 4.21 9.81 14.69
N THR A 242 3.13 10.09 13.96
CA THR A 242 1.76 10.11 14.50
C THR A 242 0.88 9.15 13.70
N LEU A 243 0.29 8.19 14.38
CA LEU A 243 -0.71 7.27 13.84
C LEU A 243 -2.08 7.63 14.43
N THR A 244 -3.03 8.02 13.58
CA THR A 244 -4.39 8.37 14.01
C THR A 244 -5.37 7.30 13.58
N HIS A 245 -6.08 6.70 14.54
CA HIS A 245 -7.03 5.60 14.34
C HIS A 245 -6.44 4.35 13.66
N LEU A 246 -5.11 4.19 13.77
CA LEU A 246 -4.36 3.01 13.33
C LEU A 246 -3.98 2.10 14.53
N SER A 247 -4.44 2.43 15.71
CA SER A 247 -4.28 1.69 16.95
C SER A 247 -5.55 1.77 17.80
N GLU A 248 -5.74 0.84 18.72
CA GLU A 248 -6.89 0.84 19.66
C GLU A 248 -6.92 2.06 20.57
N SER A 249 -5.76 2.66 20.84
CA SER A 249 -5.66 3.90 21.63
C SER A 249 -6.16 5.14 20.88
N GLY A 250 -6.49 5.04 19.60
CA GLY A 250 -6.92 6.12 18.74
C GLY A 250 -5.75 6.93 18.16
N VAL A 251 -4.85 7.42 19.00
CA VAL A 251 -3.63 8.12 18.59
C VAL A 251 -2.43 7.42 19.22
N LEU A 252 -1.42 7.17 18.40
CA LEU A 252 -0.14 6.63 18.83
C LEU A 252 0.98 7.51 18.29
N GLU A 253 1.84 7.98 19.18
CA GLU A 253 2.94 8.89 18.84
C GLU A 253 4.27 8.33 19.35
N PHE A 254 5.32 8.46 18.54
CA PHE A 254 6.68 8.08 18.89
C PHE A 254 7.68 8.76 17.94
N ASP A 255 8.94 8.77 18.32
CA ASP A 255 10.03 9.25 17.47
C ASP A 255 10.80 8.06 16.89
N LEU A 256 11.19 8.17 15.61
CA LEU A 256 12.05 7.18 14.98
C LEU A 256 13.42 7.15 15.67
N PRO A 257 14.06 5.97 15.74
CA PRO A 257 15.37 5.87 16.36
C PRO A 257 16.40 6.68 15.56
N VAL A 258 17.32 7.31 16.28
CA VAL A 258 18.49 7.97 15.68
C VAL A 258 19.67 7.03 15.82
N TRP A 259 20.35 6.79 14.70
CA TRP A 259 21.58 6.01 14.70
C TRP A 259 22.75 6.93 15.02
N HIS A 260 23.42 6.69 16.13
CA HIS A 260 24.55 7.52 16.60
C HIS A 260 25.92 6.88 16.37
N ASP A 261 25.95 5.57 16.15
CA ASP A 261 27.21 4.86 16.00
C ASP A 261 27.65 4.80 14.53
N PRO A 262 28.94 5.10 14.25
CA PRO A 262 29.46 4.92 12.90
C PRO A 262 29.47 3.45 12.52
N VAL A 263 28.93 3.14 11.36
CA VAL A 263 29.03 1.79 10.79
C VAL A 263 30.38 1.67 10.11
N THR A 264 31.26 0.82 10.63
CA THR A 264 32.53 0.49 10.00
C THR A 264 32.36 -0.80 9.20
N VAL A 265 32.50 -0.72 7.88
CA VAL A 265 32.51 -1.88 7.00
C VAL A 265 33.95 -2.24 6.72
N PHE A 266 34.36 -3.43 7.14
CA PHE A 266 35.67 -4.00 6.77
C PHE A 266 35.48 -4.80 5.46
N MET A 267 36.11 -4.36 4.40
CA MET A 267 36.16 -5.07 3.10
C MET A 267 37.41 -5.89 2.97
#